data_288a886349c411bfc827391788479cf8
#
_entry.id   288a886349c411bfc827391788479cf8
#
_cell.length_a   1.000
_cell.length_b   1.000
_cell.length_c   1.000
_cell.angle_alpha   90.00
_cell.angle_beta   90.00
_cell.angle_gamma   90.00
#
_symmetry.space_group_name_H-M   'P 1'
#
loop_
_entity.id
_entity.type
_entity.pdbx_description
1 polymer ?
#
loop_
_entity_poly.entity_id
_entity_poly.type
_entity_poly.pdbx_seq_one_letter_code
_entity_poly.pdbx_strand_id
1 'polypeptide(L)'
;MLHKPLIDPFNRKVSYLRVSVTDRCDFRCVYCMSEDMTFLPKADVLSLEELDIICSAFITRGVNKLRITGGEPLVRRNVMWLFRQLSRHLQSGFLKELTLTTNGSQLAKFAEELVDLGIQRINVSLDTLDTEKFQTITRWGKLEQVLKGLQQAKKAGLAIKINTVALRNVNDNEFNDLVQ
;
A
#
# COMPACT_ATOMS: atom_id res chain seq x y z
N MET A 1 -16.01 -14.46 21.23
CA MET A 1 -17.21 -14.70 20.41
C MET A 1 -16.98 -14.13 19.02
N LEU A 2 -17.09 -14.94 17.96
CA LEU A 2 -17.06 -14.43 16.59
C LEU A 2 -18.38 -13.71 16.33
N HIS A 3 -18.31 -12.43 16.02
CA HIS A 3 -19.50 -11.65 15.63
C HIS A 3 -20.04 -12.17 14.28
N LYS A 4 -21.34 -11.91 14.00
CA LYS A 4 -21.94 -12.27 12.71
C LYS A 4 -21.09 -11.72 11.55
N PRO A 5 -20.80 -12.53 10.53
CA PRO A 5 -20.00 -12.09 9.38
C PRO A 5 -20.69 -10.94 8.64
N LEU A 6 -19.90 -10.11 7.98
CA LEU A 6 -20.41 -9.08 7.09
C LEU A 6 -20.83 -9.73 5.78
N ILE A 7 -22.10 -9.60 5.45
CA ILE A 7 -22.70 -10.14 4.22
C ILE A 7 -23.33 -8.97 3.47
N ASP A 8 -23.06 -8.85 2.19
CA ASP A 8 -23.63 -7.82 1.34
C ASP A 8 -25.08 -8.21 0.89
N PRO A 9 -25.83 -7.28 0.26
CA PRO A 9 -27.18 -7.56 -0.23
C PRO A 9 -27.28 -8.70 -1.27
N PHE A 10 -26.14 -9.11 -1.86
CA PHE A 10 -26.05 -10.22 -2.81
C PHE A 10 -25.60 -11.53 -2.15
N ASN A 11 -25.65 -11.61 -0.82
CA ASN A 11 -25.23 -12.77 -0.02
C ASN A 11 -23.72 -13.12 -0.17
N ARG A 12 -22.88 -12.15 -0.52
CA ARG A 12 -21.43 -12.34 -0.60
C ARG A 12 -20.79 -11.94 0.73
N LYS A 13 -19.90 -12.79 1.23
CA LYS A 13 -19.14 -12.51 2.46
C LYS A 13 -18.05 -11.46 2.19
N VAL A 14 -18.06 -10.39 2.97
CA VAL A 14 -16.99 -9.38 2.94
C VAL A 14 -15.79 -9.92 3.70
N SER A 15 -14.75 -10.32 2.98
CA SER A 15 -13.53 -10.92 3.55
C SER A 15 -12.26 -10.08 3.33
N TYR A 16 -12.35 -9.03 2.53
CA TYR A 16 -11.24 -8.15 2.16
C TYR A 16 -11.57 -6.70 2.43
N LEU A 17 -10.64 -5.99 3.08
CA LEU A 17 -10.76 -4.56 3.37
C LEU A 17 -9.51 -3.82 2.86
N ARG A 18 -9.73 -2.70 2.18
CA ARG A 18 -8.69 -1.71 1.86
C ARG A 18 -8.81 -0.55 2.84
N VAL A 19 -7.70 -0.16 3.44
CA VAL A 19 -7.64 0.86 4.47
C VAL A 19 -6.71 1.97 4.01
N SER A 20 -7.28 3.15 3.70
CA SER A 20 -6.49 4.35 3.43
C SER A 20 -6.05 4.95 4.76
N VAL A 21 -4.74 5.03 4.97
CA VAL A 21 -4.17 5.55 6.22
C VAL A 21 -3.80 7.04 6.13
N THR A 22 -3.75 7.60 4.94
CA THR A 22 -3.40 9.01 4.71
C THR A 22 -3.84 9.45 3.32
N ASP A 23 -4.16 10.71 3.16
CA ASP A 23 -4.34 11.38 1.87
C ASP A 23 -3.02 11.92 1.29
N ARG A 24 -1.95 11.98 2.11
CA ARG A 24 -0.64 12.53 1.72
C ARG A 24 0.16 11.55 0.90
N CYS A 25 0.87 12.07 -0.10
CA CYS A 25 1.80 11.32 -0.94
C CYS A 25 3.03 12.18 -1.19
N ASP A 26 4.17 11.58 -1.36
CA ASP A 26 5.43 12.24 -1.75
C ASP A 26 5.61 12.31 -3.28
N PHE A 27 4.68 11.70 -4.06
CA PHE A 27 4.57 11.89 -5.51
C PHE A 27 3.35 12.75 -5.86
N ARG A 28 3.34 13.27 -7.09
CA ARG A 28 2.22 14.02 -7.69
C ARG A 28 1.90 13.48 -9.07
N CYS A 29 1.58 12.19 -9.15
CA CYS A 29 1.31 11.55 -10.44
C CYS A 29 0.21 12.28 -11.20
N VAL A 30 0.47 12.55 -12.49
CA VAL A 30 -0.37 13.37 -13.37
C VAL A 30 -1.82 12.91 -13.49
N TYR A 31 -2.05 11.62 -13.34
CA TYR A 31 -3.38 11.01 -13.41
C TYR A 31 -4.06 10.83 -12.02
N CYS A 32 -3.35 11.14 -10.92
CA CYS A 32 -3.84 10.83 -9.57
C CYS A 32 -4.09 12.09 -8.73
N MET A 33 -3.14 13.02 -8.71
CA MET A 33 -3.13 14.08 -7.72
C MET A 33 -2.59 15.39 -8.31
N SER A 34 -3.31 16.49 -8.10
CA SER A 34 -2.85 17.84 -8.47
C SER A 34 -1.58 18.22 -7.69
N GLU A 35 -0.73 19.09 -8.28
CA GLU A 35 0.42 19.63 -7.57
C GLU A 35 0.01 20.48 -6.37
N ASP A 36 -1.05 21.27 -6.54
CA ASP A 36 -1.61 22.17 -5.53
C ASP A 36 -2.68 21.49 -4.67
N MET A 37 -2.54 20.17 -4.45
CA MET A 37 -3.50 19.39 -3.68
C MET A 37 -3.61 19.91 -2.25
N THR A 38 -4.84 20.26 -1.83
CA THR A 38 -5.15 20.55 -0.45
C THR A 38 -5.46 19.27 0.30
N PHE A 39 -4.69 18.98 1.34
CA PHE A 39 -4.87 17.82 2.19
C PHE A 39 -5.80 18.11 3.36
N LEU A 40 -6.46 17.08 3.86
CA LEU A 40 -7.28 17.20 5.06
C LEU A 40 -6.45 17.68 6.26
N PRO A 41 -7.03 18.51 7.12
CA PRO A 41 -6.45 18.80 8.43
C PRO A 41 -6.15 17.53 9.19
N LYS A 42 -5.09 17.51 9.98
CA LYS A 42 -4.70 16.31 10.74
C LYS A 42 -5.83 15.81 11.67
N ALA A 43 -6.65 16.73 12.17
CA ALA A 43 -7.78 16.42 13.04
C ALA A 43 -8.91 15.65 12.34
N ASP A 44 -9.01 15.76 11.01
CA ASP A 44 -10.05 15.12 10.20
C ASP A 44 -9.60 13.75 9.65
N VAL A 45 -8.36 13.35 9.93
CA VAL A 45 -7.82 12.05 9.53
C VAL A 45 -7.72 11.16 10.77
N LEU A 46 -8.30 9.97 10.70
CA LEU A 46 -8.25 8.99 11.79
C LEU A 46 -6.82 8.77 12.30
N SER A 47 -6.65 8.69 13.60
CA SER A 47 -5.39 8.29 14.23
C SER A 47 -5.03 6.84 13.88
N LEU A 48 -3.79 6.43 14.13
CA LEU A 48 -3.38 5.04 13.90
C LEU A 48 -4.06 4.09 14.90
N GLU A 49 -4.35 4.58 16.10
CA GLU A 49 -5.05 3.87 17.17
C GLU A 49 -6.52 3.62 16.77
N GLU A 50 -7.21 4.63 16.24
CA GLU A 50 -8.57 4.47 15.72
C GLU A 50 -8.61 3.50 14.53
N LEU A 51 -7.61 3.57 13.63
CA LEU A 51 -7.49 2.63 12.52
C LEU A 51 -7.27 1.19 13.00
N ASP A 52 -6.47 0.98 14.05
CA ASP A 52 -6.29 -0.34 14.66
C ASP A 52 -7.61 -0.88 15.24
N ILE A 53 -8.35 -0.07 15.97
CA ILE A 53 -9.67 -0.44 16.52
C ILE A 53 -10.63 -0.84 15.39
N ILE A 54 -10.74 -0.01 14.36
CA ILE A 54 -11.62 -0.25 13.21
C ILE A 54 -11.22 -1.54 12.48
N CYS A 55 -9.94 -1.72 12.15
CA CYS A 55 -9.46 -2.92 11.48
C CYS A 55 -9.73 -4.18 12.31
N SER A 56 -9.47 -4.13 13.62
CA SER A 56 -9.74 -5.23 14.55
C SER A 56 -11.22 -5.58 14.59
N ALA A 57 -12.11 -4.58 14.60
CA ALA A 57 -13.56 -4.81 14.55
C ALA A 57 -13.98 -5.50 13.24
N PHE A 58 -13.41 -5.14 12.10
CA PHE A 58 -13.68 -5.83 10.83
C PHE A 58 -13.12 -7.26 10.81
N ILE A 59 -11.94 -7.49 11.37
CA ILE A 59 -11.33 -8.83 11.48
C ILE A 59 -12.23 -9.75 12.32
N THR A 60 -12.74 -9.29 13.48
CA THR A 60 -13.64 -10.08 14.32
C THR A 60 -14.97 -10.43 13.62
N ARG A 61 -15.33 -9.69 12.58
CA ARG A 61 -16.51 -9.93 11.73
C ARG A 61 -16.22 -10.73 10.46
N GLY A 62 -14.99 -11.27 10.34
CA GLY A 62 -14.63 -12.22 9.29
C GLY A 62 -13.85 -11.64 8.11
N VAL A 63 -13.43 -10.38 8.17
CA VAL A 63 -12.40 -9.86 7.25
C VAL A 63 -11.09 -10.56 7.58
N ASN A 64 -10.50 -11.23 6.60
CA ASN A 64 -9.28 -12.00 6.78
C ASN A 64 -8.13 -11.54 5.87
N LYS A 65 -8.36 -10.47 5.11
CA LYS A 65 -7.36 -9.82 4.28
C LYS A 65 -7.45 -8.32 4.42
N LEU A 66 -6.34 -7.69 4.82
CA LEU A 66 -6.18 -6.24 4.87
C LEU A 66 -5.16 -5.78 3.85
N ARG A 67 -5.47 -4.66 3.18
CA ARG A 67 -4.51 -3.93 2.36
C ARG A 67 -4.43 -2.48 2.83
N ILE A 68 -3.26 -2.11 3.32
CA ILE A 68 -2.97 -0.74 3.71
C ILE A 68 -2.64 0.07 2.45
N THR A 69 -3.29 1.22 2.33
CA THR A 69 -3.15 2.14 1.20
C THR A 69 -3.16 3.58 1.72
N GLY A 70 -3.35 4.53 0.81
CA GLY A 70 -3.50 5.95 1.12
C GLY A 70 -3.21 6.77 -0.12
N GLY A 71 -2.65 7.95 0.06
CA GLY A 71 -1.75 8.51 -0.92
C GLY A 71 -0.52 7.60 -0.97
N GLU A 72 0.51 7.87 -0.17
CA GLU A 72 1.57 6.88 0.08
C GLU A 72 1.55 6.47 1.56
N PRO A 73 1.22 5.19 1.89
CA PRO A 73 1.08 4.79 3.29
C PRO A 73 2.38 4.90 4.09
N LEU A 74 3.54 4.66 3.45
CA LEU A 74 4.83 4.65 4.14
C LEU A 74 5.37 6.05 4.47
N VAL A 75 4.75 7.13 3.96
CA VAL A 75 5.09 8.49 4.41
C VAL A 75 4.33 8.92 5.66
N ARG A 76 3.27 8.18 6.06
CA ARG A 76 2.57 8.50 7.29
C ARG A 76 3.48 8.26 8.49
N ARG A 77 3.67 9.29 9.32
CA ARG A 77 4.48 9.19 10.53
C ARG A 77 4.00 8.03 11.42
N ASN A 78 4.92 7.21 11.88
CA ASN A 78 4.68 6.06 12.76
C ASN A 78 3.79 4.96 12.16
N VAL A 79 3.61 4.88 10.83
CA VAL A 79 2.76 3.87 10.20
C VAL A 79 3.16 2.43 10.57
N MET A 80 4.45 2.16 10.82
CA MET A 80 4.93 0.85 11.24
C MET A 80 4.35 0.42 12.61
N TRP A 81 3.96 1.36 13.47
CA TRP A 81 3.21 1.04 14.67
C TRP A 81 1.88 0.34 14.33
N LEU A 82 1.14 0.84 13.34
CA LEU A 82 -0.11 0.20 12.90
C LEU A 82 0.15 -1.21 12.33
N PHE A 83 1.20 -1.39 11.52
CA PHE A 83 1.57 -2.72 11.03
C PHE A 83 1.89 -3.68 12.16
N ARG A 84 2.64 -3.24 13.20
CA ARG A 84 2.91 -4.06 14.41
C ARG A 84 1.62 -4.42 15.13
N GLN A 85 0.68 -3.49 15.30
CA GLN A 85 -0.60 -3.78 15.93
C GLN A 85 -1.41 -4.80 15.12
N LEU A 86 -1.48 -4.65 13.81
CA LEU A 86 -2.23 -5.55 12.94
C LEU A 86 -1.57 -6.94 12.79
N SER A 87 -0.24 -7.04 12.92
CA SER A 87 0.48 -8.32 12.82
C SER A 87 0.06 -9.34 13.89
N ARG A 88 -0.44 -8.91 15.05
CA ARG A 88 -0.99 -9.81 16.08
C ARG A 88 -2.16 -10.65 15.56
N HIS A 89 -2.92 -10.12 14.60
CA HIS A 89 -4.02 -10.87 13.98
C HIS A 89 -3.54 -11.90 12.95
N LEU A 90 -2.36 -11.70 12.34
CA LEU A 90 -1.69 -12.75 11.55
C LEU A 90 -1.23 -13.89 12.45
N GLN A 91 -0.58 -13.56 13.57
CA GLN A 91 -0.07 -14.54 14.54
C GLN A 91 -1.20 -15.36 15.17
N SER A 92 -2.34 -14.75 15.44
CA SER A 92 -3.52 -15.44 15.99
C SER A 92 -4.33 -16.23 14.94
N GLY A 93 -4.01 -16.10 13.65
CA GLY A 93 -4.68 -16.78 12.53
C GLY A 93 -6.04 -16.17 12.13
N PHE A 94 -6.49 -15.10 12.79
CA PHE A 94 -7.73 -14.39 12.40
C PHE A 94 -7.56 -13.63 11.07
N LEU A 95 -6.39 -13.03 10.85
CA LEU A 95 -6.00 -12.42 9.59
C LEU A 95 -5.14 -13.39 8.80
N LYS A 96 -5.46 -13.62 7.53
CA LYS A 96 -4.69 -14.50 6.64
C LYS A 96 -3.64 -13.72 5.84
N GLU A 97 -3.92 -12.47 5.56
CA GLU A 97 -3.04 -11.62 4.75
C GLU A 97 -3.11 -10.16 5.20
N LEU A 98 -1.92 -9.61 5.49
CA LEU A 98 -1.68 -8.18 5.63
C LEU A 98 -0.74 -7.75 4.53
N THR A 99 -1.14 -6.79 3.71
CA THR A 99 -0.36 -6.29 2.58
C THR A 99 -0.49 -4.79 2.45
N LEU A 100 0.29 -4.17 1.57
CA LEU A 100 0.17 -2.75 1.25
C LEU A 100 0.28 -2.50 -0.25
N THR A 101 -0.20 -1.33 -0.67
CA THR A 101 0.12 -0.73 -1.96
C THR A 101 0.93 0.51 -1.70
N THR A 102 2.10 0.62 -2.34
CA THR A 102 3.07 1.71 -2.15
C THR A 102 3.61 2.18 -3.50
N ASN A 103 4.06 3.41 -3.57
CA ASN A 103 4.83 3.93 -4.69
C ASN A 103 6.31 3.50 -4.65
N GLY A 104 6.74 2.84 -3.57
CA GLY A 104 8.08 2.29 -3.42
C GLY A 104 9.15 3.29 -2.93
N SER A 105 8.87 4.57 -2.82
CA SER A 105 9.84 5.60 -2.43
C SER A 105 10.51 5.33 -1.08
N GLN A 106 9.74 4.83 -0.11
CA GLN A 106 10.20 4.55 1.26
C GLN A 106 10.50 3.07 1.50
N LEU A 107 10.33 2.23 0.48
CA LEU A 107 10.35 0.77 0.65
C LEU A 107 11.71 0.25 1.11
N ALA A 108 12.81 0.84 0.62
CA ALA A 108 14.17 0.45 1.05
C ALA A 108 14.38 0.57 2.57
N LYS A 109 13.68 1.50 3.21
CA LYS A 109 13.78 1.74 4.66
C LYS A 109 13.00 0.72 5.49
N PHE A 110 11.89 0.20 4.95
CA PHE A 110 10.92 -0.56 5.74
C PHE A 110 10.81 -2.03 5.32
N ALA A 111 11.50 -2.46 4.26
CA ALA A 111 11.34 -3.80 3.69
C ALA A 111 11.59 -4.93 4.70
N GLU A 112 12.67 -4.86 5.47
CA GLU A 112 13.02 -5.87 6.48
C GLU A 112 11.99 -5.89 7.61
N GLU A 113 11.62 -4.72 8.16
CA GLU A 113 10.61 -4.64 9.21
C GLU A 113 9.24 -5.15 8.76
N LEU A 114 8.84 -4.92 7.50
CA LEU A 114 7.61 -5.47 6.96
C LEU A 114 7.61 -7.02 6.96
N VAL A 115 8.73 -7.64 6.58
CA VAL A 115 8.89 -9.10 6.62
C VAL A 115 8.82 -9.62 8.06
N ASP A 116 9.52 -8.99 9.00
CA ASP A 116 9.52 -9.35 10.41
C ASP A 116 8.11 -9.31 11.02
N LEU A 117 7.26 -8.43 10.51
CA LEU A 117 5.85 -8.30 10.91
C LEU A 117 4.90 -9.29 10.20
N GLY A 118 5.44 -10.19 9.35
CA GLY A 118 4.69 -11.25 8.69
C GLY A 118 4.05 -10.82 7.37
N ILE A 119 4.40 -9.66 6.82
CA ILE A 119 3.98 -9.28 5.47
C ILE A 119 4.77 -10.12 4.46
N GLN A 120 4.08 -10.89 3.64
CA GLN A 120 4.70 -11.80 2.67
C GLN A 120 4.77 -11.20 1.27
N ARG A 121 3.85 -10.30 0.94
CA ARG A 121 3.81 -9.66 -0.37
C ARG A 121 3.32 -8.23 -0.31
N ILE A 122 3.74 -7.45 -1.29
CA ILE A 122 3.38 -6.04 -1.47
C ILE A 122 2.99 -5.76 -2.93
N ASN A 123 2.24 -4.68 -3.11
CA ASN A 123 1.98 -4.13 -4.44
C ASN A 123 2.77 -2.82 -4.57
N VAL A 124 3.55 -2.69 -5.63
CA VAL A 124 4.32 -1.47 -5.91
C VAL A 124 3.82 -0.86 -7.21
N SER A 125 3.49 0.43 -7.15
CA SER A 125 3.09 1.18 -8.34
C SER A 125 4.34 1.64 -9.08
N LEU A 126 4.50 1.19 -10.34
CA LEU A 126 5.61 1.53 -11.21
C LEU A 126 5.14 1.54 -12.66
N ASP A 127 5.13 2.70 -13.29
CA ASP A 127 4.52 2.90 -14.59
C ASP A 127 5.53 2.82 -15.74
N THR A 128 6.81 3.03 -15.48
CA THR A 128 7.89 3.05 -16.48
C THR A 128 9.25 2.75 -15.87
N LEU A 129 10.17 2.22 -16.66
CA LEU A 129 11.59 2.05 -16.31
C LEU A 129 12.46 3.16 -16.88
N ASP A 130 11.90 4.08 -17.64
CA ASP A 130 12.56 5.26 -18.17
C ASP A 130 12.54 6.39 -17.13
N THR A 131 13.71 6.94 -16.80
CA THR A 131 13.87 7.96 -15.76
C THR A 131 13.16 9.28 -16.08
N GLU A 132 13.21 9.72 -17.33
CA GLU A 132 12.59 10.98 -17.74
C GLU A 132 11.06 10.86 -17.78
N LYS A 133 10.54 9.75 -18.31
CA LYS A 133 9.12 9.43 -18.28
C LYS A 133 8.62 9.28 -16.84
N PHE A 134 9.38 8.59 -15.97
CA PHE A 134 9.04 8.44 -14.56
C PHE A 134 8.90 9.80 -13.87
N GLN A 135 9.84 10.69 -14.09
CA GLN A 135 9.77 12.04 -13.53
C GLN A 135 8.60 12.84 -14.12
N THR A 136 8.32 12.71 -15.41
CA THR A 136 7.17 13.35 -16.06
C THR A 136 5.86 12.86 -15.48
N ILE A 137 5.71 11.55 -15.27
CA ILE A 137 4.48 10.94 -14.72
C ILE A 137 4.30 11.29 -13.24
N THR A 138 5.36 11.16 -12.43
CA THR A 138 5.28 11.29 -10.97
C THR A 138 5.56 12.71 -10.47
N ARG A 139 6.11 13.57 -11.31
CA ARG A 139 6.61 14.94 -11.07
C ARG A 139 7.75 14.99 -10.03
N TRP A 140 7.54 14.45 -8.85
CA TRP A 140 8.48 14.55 -7.73
C TRP A 140 9.22 13.24 -7.42
N GLY A 141 8.82 12.15 -8.06
CA GLY A 141 9.42 10.83 -7.83
C GLY A 141 10.81 10.69 -8.43
N LYS A 142 11.59 9.78 -7.86
CA LYS A 142 12.90 9.37 -8.36
C LYS A 142 12.90 7.88 -8.62
N LEU A 143 13.04 7.46 -9.89
CA LEU A 143 13.00 6.06 -10.30
C LEU A 143 14.05 5.22 -9.57
N GLU A 144 15.27 5.71 -9.45
CA GLU A 144 16.37 5.02 -8.75
C GLU A 144 15.99 4.66 -7.30
N GLN A 145 15.30 5.56 -6.60
CA GLN A 145 14.85 5.32 -5.23
C GLN A 145 13.85 4.17 -5.16
N VAL A 146 12.92 4.10 -6.13
CA VAL A 146 11.93 3.02 -6.23
C VAL A 146 12.60 1.70 -6.57
N LEU A 147 13.50 1.68 -7.56
CA LEU A 147 14.26 0.48 -7.95
C LEU A 147 15.11 -0.06 -6.80
N LYS A 148 15.78 0.82 -6.05
CA LYS A 148 16.47 0.45 -4.81
C LYS A 148 15.52 -0.15 -3.77
N GLY A 149 14.31 0.42 -3.64
CA GLY A 149 13.25 -0.11 -2.78
C GLY A 149 12.83 -1.52 -3.17
N LEU A 150 12.59 -1.77 -4.46
CA LEU A 150 12.27 -3.08 -5.01
C LEU A 150 13.39 -4.11 -4.74
N GLN A 151 14.63 -3.72 -4.96
CA GLN A 151 15.80 -4.57 -4.71
C GLN A 151 15.88 -4.98 -3.22
N GLN A 152 15.72 -4.04 -2.30
CA GLN A 152 15.74 -4.33 -0.86
C GLN A 152 14.54 -5.21 -0.45
N ALA A 153 13.36 -4.95 -0.98
CA ALA A 153 12.18 -5.78 -0.73
C ALA A 153 12.36 -7.22 -1.20
N LYS A 154 12.92 -7.41 -2.41
CA LYS A 154 13.26 -8.74 -2.93
C LYS A 154 14.31 -9.42 -2.07
N LYS A 155 15.37 -8.70 -1.65
CA LYS A 155 16.41 -9.23 -0.76
C LYS A 155 15.87 -9.65 0.61
N ALA A 156 14.92 -8.88 1.14
CA ALA A 156 14.23 -9.20 2.40
C ALA A 156 13.26 -10.40 2.29
N GLY A 157 12.94 -10.87 1.07
CA GLY A 157 12.05 -12.00 0.85
C GLY A 157 10.58 -11.62 0.58
N LEU A 158 10.27 -10.34 0.35
CA LEU A 158 8.92 -9.94 -0.05
C LEU A 158 8.60 -10.38 -1.47
N ALA A 159 7.46 -11.01 -1.68
CA ALA A 159 6.88 -11.16 -3.01
C ALA A 159 6.35 -9.81 -3.48
N ILE A 160 6.72 -9.42 -4.69
CA ILE A 160 6.38 -8.10 -5.24
C ILE A 160 5.42 -8.30 -6.42
N LYS A 161 4.33 -7.53 -6.39
CA LYS A 161 3.46 -7.35 -7.55
C LYS A 161 3.57 -5.92 -8.03
N ILE A 162 3.97 -5.72 -9.27
CA ILE A 162 3.95 -4.41 -9.90
C ILE A 162 2.53 -4.11 -10.40
N ASN A 163 2.07 -2.90 -10.11
CA ASN A 163 0.86 -2.31 -10.69
C ASN A 163 1.29 -1.16 -11.60
N THR A 164 0.90 -1.23 -12.86
CA THR A 164 1.23 -0.22 -13.88
C THR A 164 -0.06 0.37 -14.44
N VAL A 165 -0.13 1.69 -14.53
CA VAL A 165 -1.17 2.40 -15.27
C VAL A 165 -0.72 2.50 -16.72
N ALA A 166 -1.47 1.87 -17.63
CA ALA A 166 -1.22 1.95 -19.05
C ALA A 166 -1.65 3.31 -19.61
N LEU A 167 -0.69 4.12 -19.98
CA LEU A 167 -0.88 5.47 -20.52
C LEU A 167 -0.55 5.45 -22.02
N ARG A 168 -1.58 5.62 -22.86
CA ARG A 168 -1.43 5.61 -24.33
C ARG A 168 -0.43 6.69 -24.77
N ASN A 169 0.48 6.33 -25.68
CA ASN A 169 1.56 7.18 -26.21
C ASN A 169 2.58 7.67 -25.15
N VAL A 170 2.57 7.06 -23.95
CA VAL A 170 3.53 7.40 -22.89
C VAL A 170 4.38 6.18 -22.53
N ASN A 171 3.77 5.10 -22.05
CA ASN A 171 4.48 3.89 -21.61
C ASN A 171 3.98 2.59 -22.26
N ASP A 172 3.08 2.68 -23.22
CA ASP A 172 2.48 1.52 -23.91
C ASP A 172 3.49 0.71 -24.74
N ASN A 173 4.65 1.25 -25.01
CA ASN A 173 5.77 0.55 -25.66
C ASN A 173 6.73 -0.17 -24.69
N GLU A 174 6.54 -0.04 -23.36
CA GLU A 174 7.47 -0.57 -22.34
C GLU A 174 6.97 -1.84 -21.62
N PHE A 175 5.75 -2.32 -21.93
CA PHE A 175 5.16 -3.42 -21.15
C PHE A 175 5.94 -4.72 -21.25
N ASN A 176 6.64 -4.98 -22.35
CA ASN A 176 7.50 -6.15 -22.48
C ASN A 176 8.69 -6.09 -21.53
N ASP A 177 9.26 -4.90 -21.30
CA ASP A 177 10.40 -4.70 -20.40
C ASP A 177 9.97 -4.74 -18.92
N LEU A 178 8.74 -4.29 -18.63
CA LEU A 178 8.18 -4.33 -17.28
C LEU A 178 7.80 -5.75 -16.82
N VAL A 179 7.67 -6.72 -17.74
CA VAL A 179 7.27 -8.12 -17.44
C VAL A 179 8.48 -9.04 -17.31
N GLN A 180 9.68 -8.62 -17.72
CA GLN A 180 10.94 -9.35 -17.59
C GLN A 180 11.54 -9.18 -16.19
#